data_638c13ec8b0f91e3c247c49383e60e9e
#
_entry.id   638c13ec8b0f91e3c247c49383e60e9e
#
_cell.length_a   1.000
_cell.length_b   1.000
_cell.length_c   1.000
_cell.angle_alpha   90.00
_cell.angle_beta   90.00
_cell.angle_gamma   90.00
#
_symmetry.space_group_name_H-M   'P 1'
#
loop_
_entity.id
_entity.type
_entity.pdbx_description
1 polymer ?
#
loop_
_entity_poly.entity_id
_entity_poly.type
_entity_poly.pdbx_seq_one_letter_code
_entity_poly.pdbx_strand_id
1 'polypeptide(L)'
;NDVMKNISASSQTVTSSAGDLANAAQQLAEGSGTQAAAVEELVATATSVAEQVEESKKDALQSAEETQKVTAMMEQSQDKMQEMMEAVQKIHETSKQVVGIIATIEEIADQTNLLSLNASIEAARAGEAGKGFAVVADEIGKLAQESSKAANMTRELIGVSMEEINKGNQIADHVMDSLKTAVEAVDNVN
;
A
#
# COMPACT_ATOMS: atom_id res chain seq x y z
N ASN A 1 36.48 -45.49 -90.28
CA ASN A 1 37.17 -45.42 -88.94
C ASN A 1 36.71 -44.18 -88.08
N ASP A 2 36.32 -43.07 -88.73
CA ASP A 2 35.92 -41.86 -87.99
C ASP A 2 34.57 -41.96 -87.32
N VAL A 3 33.60 -42.72 -87.93
CA VAL A 3 32.30 -42.98 -87.35
C VAL A 3 32.43 -43.80 -86.04
N MET A 4 33.27 -44.82 -85.99
CA MET A 4 33.52 -45.68 -84.80
C MET A 4 34.23 -44.83 -83.70
N LYS A 5 35.14 -43.94 -84.06
CA LYS A 5 35.73 -43.04 -83.07
C LYS A 5 34.73 -42.04 -82.47
N ASN A 6 33.85 -41.50 -83.32
CA ASN A 6 32.80 -40.59 -82.84
C ASN A 6 31.76 -41.28 -81.96
N ILE A 7 31.38 -42.52 -82.33
CA ILE A 7 30.49 -43.34 -81.48
C ILE A 7 31.14 -43.67 -80.14
N SER A 8 32.41 -44.04 -80.14
CA SER A 8 33.14 -44.32 -78.91
C SER A 8 33.26 -43.07 -78.01
N ALA A 9 33.57 -41.92 -78.55
CA ALA A 9 33.62 -40.67 -77.84
C ALA A 9 32.25 -40.22 -77.27
N SER A 10 31.20 -40.32 -78.06
CA SER A 10 29.81 -40.07 -77.58
C SER A 10 29.39 -41.02 -76.50
N SER A 11 29.71 -42.34 -76.63
CA SER A 11 29.40 -43.35 -75.59
C SER A 11 30.13 -43.00 -74.28
N GLN A 12 31.36 -42.53 -74.33
CA GLN A 12 32.15 -42.19 -73.17
C GLN A 12 31.59 -40.93 -72.48
N THR A 13 31.14 -39.94 -73.26
CA THR A 13 30.45 -38.75 -72.74
C THR A 13 29.13 -39.13 -72.06
N VAL A 14 28.33 -39.96 -72.68
CA VAL A 14 27.08 -40.45 -72.07
C VAL A 14 27.33 -41.21 -70.76
N THR A 15 28.36 -42.05 -70.72
CA THR A 15 28.72 -42.78 -69.47
C THR A 15 29.18 -41.84 -68.38
N SER A 16 29.98 -40.82 -68.72
CA SER A 16 30.38 -39.80 -67.74
C SER A 16 29.18 -39.01 -67.20
N SER A 17 28.33 -38.55 -68.10
CA SER A 17 27.11 -37.78 -67.75
C SER A 17 26.13 -38.63 -66.88
N ALA A 18 26.04 -39.93 -67.17
CA ALA A 18 25.24 -40.84 -66.35
C ALA A 18 25.82 -41.03 -64.93
N GLY A 19 27.17 -41.04 -64.82
CA GLY A 19 27.85 -41.05 -63.52
C GLY A 19 27.61 -39.77 -62.71
N ASP A 20 27.73 -38.62 -63.40
CA ASP A 20 27.45 -37.31 -62.74
C ASP A 20 26.00 -37.18 -62.29
N LEU A 21 25.04 -37.68 -63.11
CA LEU A 21 23.65 -37.69 -62.76
C LEU A 21 23.35 -38.63 -61.56
N ALA A 22 24.01 -39.81 -61.53
CA ALA A 22 23.88 -40.74 -60.39
C ALA A 22 24.41 -40.09 -59.08
N ASN A 23 25.54 -39.37 -59.14
CA ASN A 23 26.11 -38.66 -58.02
C ASN A 23 25.20 -37.49 -57.56
N ALA A 24 24.65 -36.73 -58.49
CA ALA A 24 23.70 -35.66 -58.20
C ALA A 24 22.41 -36.19 -57.56
N ALA A 25 21.90 -37.33 -58.07
CA ALA A 25 20.72 -38.02 -57.49
C ALA A 25 20.97 -38.50 -56.04
N GLN A 26 22.16 -39.03 -55.77
CA GLN A 26 22.57 -39.44 -54.42
C GLN A 26 22.66 -38.24 -53.48
N GLN A 27 23.28 -37.15 -53.89
CA GLN A 27 23.37 -35.92 -53.09
C GLN A 27 21.98 -35.31 -52.82
N LEU A 28 21.09 -35.38 -53.82
CA LEU A 28 19.70 -34.91 -53.63
C LEU A 28 18.94 -35.79 -52.64
N ALA A 29 19.13 -37.12 -52.67
CA ALA A 29 18.51 -38.04 -51.71
C ALA A 29 19.02 -37.75 -50.27
N GLU A 30 20.33 -37.58 -50.09
CA GLU A 30 20.92 -37.22 -48.78
C GLU A 30 20.45 -35.85 -48.29
N GLY A 31 20.42 -34.85 -49.17
CA GLY A 31 19.90 -33.52 -48.88
C GLY A 31 18.40 -33.55 -48.50
N SER A 32 17.62 -34.32 -49.20
CA SER A 32 16.18 -34.55 -48.88
C SER A 32 15.97 -35.21 -47.54
N GLY A 33 16.82 -36.20 -47.17
CA GLY A 33 16.79 -36.83 -45.86
C GLY A 33 17.12 -35.83 -44.74
N THR A 34 18.13 -34.99 -44.93
CA THR A 34 18.49 -33.92 -43.96
C THR A 34 17.37 -32.87 -43.82
N GLN A 35 16.76 -32.50 -44.96
CA GLN A 35 15.59 -31.59 -44.90
C GLN A 35 14.38 -32.20 -44.16
N ALA A 36 14.11 -33.46 -44.40
CA ALA A 36 13.01 -34.17 -43.71
C ALA A 36 13.23 -34.17 -42.18
N ALA A 37 14.44 -34.48 -41.72
CA ALA A 37 14.79 -34.41 -40.29
C ALA A 37 14.66 -33.01 -39.70
N ALA A 38 15.12 -31.98 -40.44
CA ALA A 38 14.98 -30.59 -40.01
C ALA A 38 13.52 -30.13 -39.93
N VAL A 39 12.66 -30.61 -40.85
CA VAL A 39 11.22 -30.31 -40.81
C VAL A 39 10.56 -30.98 -39.61
N GLU A 40 10.93 -32.26 -39.28
CA GLU A 40 10.42 -32.95 -38.08
C GLU A 40 10.81 -32.18 -36.80
N GLU A 41 12.05 -31.68 -36.69
CA GLU A 41 12.50 -30.86 -35.55
C GLU A 41 11.76 -29.51 -35.48
N LEU A 42 11.50 -28.90 -36.62
CA LEU A 42 10.71 -27.65 -36.67
C LEU A 42 9.26 -27.90 -36.23
N VAL A 43 8.63 -29.01 -36.62
CA VAL A 43 7.28 -29.35 -36.19
C VAL A 43 7.23 -29.59 -34.67
N ALA A 44 8.22 -30.30 -34.12
CA ALA A 44 8.33 -30.52 -32.67
C ALA A 44 8.49 -29.21 -31.92
N THR A 45 9.37 -28.32 -32.40
CA THR A 45 9.59 -26.98 -31.81
C THR A 45 8.33 -26.13 -31.91
N ALA A 46 7.64 -26.12 -33.06
CA ALA A 46 6.40 -25.38 -33.24
C ALA A 46 5.29 -25.86 -32.28
N THR A 47 5.21 -27.15 -32.05
CA THR A 47 4.27 -27.74 -31.09
C THR A 47 4.59 -27.30 -29.67
N SER A 48 5.85 -27.33 -29.25
CA SER A 48 6.28 -26.88 -27.92
C SER A 48 6.01 -25.40 -27.72
N VAL A 49 6.25 -24.55 -28.74
CA VAL A 49 5.92 -23.11 -28.69
C VAL A 49 4.41 -22.90 -28.55
N ALA A 50 3.59 -23.70 -29.27
CA ALA A 50 2.14 -23.59 -29.15
C ALA A 50 1.64 -23.94 -27.73
N GLU A 51 2.21 -24.94 -27.10
CA GLU A 51 1.92 -25.33 -25.71
C GLU A 51 2.33 -24.21 -24.73
N GLN A 52 3.52 -23.62 -24.90
CA GLN A 52 3.98 -22.51 -24.09
C GLN A 52 3.11 -21.24 -24.24
N VAL A 53 2.61 -20.97 -25.43
CA VAL A 53 1.68 -19.85 -25.68
C VAL A 53 0.36 -20.06 -24.94
N GLU A 54 -0.19 -21.30 -24.94
CA GLU A 54 -1.43 -21.58 -24.22
C GLU A 54 -1.24 -21.52 -22.69
N GLU A 55 -0.11 -21.98 -22.17
CA GLU A 55 0.26 -21.80 -20.75
C GLU A 55 0.41 -20.32 -20.38
N SER A 56 1.14 -19.54 -21.18
CA SER A 56 1.30 -18.08 -20.97
C SER A 56 -0.03 -17.35 -21.00
N LYS A 57 -0.95 -17.75 -21.87
CA LYS A 57 -2.30 -17.19 -21.92
C LYS A 57 -3.09 -17.50 -20.65
N LYS A 58 -2.98 -18.72 -20.12
CA LYS A 58 -3.61 -19.08 -18.84
C LYS A 58 -3.06 -18.26 -17.69
N ASP A 59 -1.74 -18.09 -17.62
CA ASP A 59 -1.09 -17.29 -16.58
C ASP A 59 -1.49 -15.80 -16.67
N ALA A 60 -1.60 -15.26 -17.89
CA ALA A 60 -2.07 -13.90 -18.11
C ALA A 60 -3.52 -13.70 -17.62
N LEU A 61 -4.42 -14.65 -17.90
CA LEU A 61 -5.79 -14.61 -17.41
C LEU A 61 -5.87 -14.69 -15.88
N GLN A 62 -5.07 -15.54 -15.26
CA GLN A 62 -4.98 -15.63 -13.81
C GLN A 62 -4.45 -14.33 -13.21
N SER A 63 -3.41 -13.75 -13.79
CA SER A 63 -2.85 -12.44 -13.35
C SER A 63 -3.89 -11.33 -13.44
N ALA A 64 -4.70 -11.30 -14.51
CA ALA A 64 -5.77 -10.33 -14.65
C ALA A 64 -6.85 -10.49 -13.55
N GLU A 65 -7.23 -11.74 -13.21
CA GLU A 65 -8.16 -12.00 -12.10
C GLU A 65 -7.59 -11.56 -10.74
N GLU A 66 -6.32 -11.86 -10.49
CA GLU A 66 -5.63 -11.44 -9.26
C GLU A 66 -5.52 -9.91 -9.17
N THR A 67 -5.24 -9.25 -10.28
CA THR A 67 -5.21 -7.78 -10.40
C THR A 67 -6.56 -7.17 -10.03
N GLN A 68 -7.67 -7.71 -10.53
CA GLN A 68 -9.01 -7.24 -10.15
C GLN A 68 -9.29 -7.40 -8.65
N LYS A 69 -8.86 -8.50 -8.04
CA LYS A 69 -8.98 -8.70 -6.59
C LYS A 69 -8.18 -7.67 -5.81
N VAL A 70 -6.96 -7.36 -6.26
CA VAL A 70 -6.12 -6.34 -5.64
C VAL A 70 -6.77 -4.95 -5.72
N THR A 71 -7.33 -4.58 -6.88
CA THR A 71 -8.08 -3.33 -7.04
C THR A 71 -9.24 -3.23 -6.05
N ALA A 72 -10.07 -4.27 -5.97
CA ALA A 72 -11.21 -4.30 -5.03
C ALA A 72 -10.76 -4.18 -3.56
N MET A 73 -9.64 -4.82 -3.18
CA MET A 73 -9.06 -4.68 -1.83
C MET A 73 -8.53 -3.28 -1.55
N MET A 74 -7.97 -2.60 -2.55
CA MET A 74 -7.50 -1.22 -2.43
C MET A 74 -8.66 -0.25 -2.26
N GLU A 75 -9.76 -0.40 -3.04
CA GLU A 75 -10.99 0.38 -2.88
C GLU A 75 -11.58 0.20 -1.48
N GLN A 76 -11.70 -1.04 -1.00
CA GLN A 76 -12.14 -1.30 0.37
C GLN A 76 -11.22 -0.66 1.42
N SER A 77 -9.92 -0.63 1.16
CA SER A 77 -8.95 0.01 2.06
C SER A 77 -9.12 1.53 2.08
N GLN A 78 -9.45 2.16 0.95
CA GLN A 78 -9.79 3.58 0.87
C GLN A 78 -11.03 3.91 1.69
N ASP A 79 -12.10 3.10 1.58
CA ASP A 79 -13.31 3.27 2.38
C ASP A 79 -13.01 3.19 3.88
N LYS A 80 -12.20 2.20 4.30
CA LYS A 80 -11.80 2.06 5.70
C LYS A 80 -10.91 3.21 6.20
N MET A 81 -10.08 3.76 5.34
CA MET A 81 -9.28 4.93 5.67
C MET A 81 -10.15 6.17 5.84
N GLN A 82 -11.19 6.33 5.00
CA GLN A 82 -12.16 7.41 5.14
C GLN A 82 -12.93 7.31 6.46
N GLU A 83 -13.44 6.12 6.82
CA GLU A 83 -14.10 5.89 8.12
C GLU A 83 -13.17 6.22 9.30
N MET A 84 -11.88 5.87 9.18
CA MET A 84 -10.87 6.19 10.19
C MET A 84 -10.67 7.71 10.33
N MET A 85 -10.56 8.45 9.22
CA MET A 85 -10.40 9.90 9.23
C MET A 85 -11.60 10.59 9.91
N GLU A 86 -12.82 10.12 9.63
CA GLU A 86 -14.04 10.62 10.29
C GLU A 86 -14.02 10.36 11.80
N ALA A 87 -13.58 9.18 12.23
CA ALA A 87 -13.45 8.85 13.65
C ALA A 87 -12.40 9.73 14.33
N VAL A 88 -11.26 9.97 13.70
CA VAL A 88 -10.19 10.84 14.22
C VAL A 88 -10.66 12.30 14.29
N GLN A 89 -11.43 12.77 13.29
CA GLN A 89 -12.03 14.10 13.32
C GLN A 89 -12.99 14.25 14.52
N LYS A 90 -13.80 13.23 14.81
CA LYS A 90 -14.70 13.22 15.96
C LYS A 90 -13.94 13.25 17.29
N ILE A 91 -12.80 12.53 17.37
CA ILE A 91 -11.92 12.59 18.55
C ILE A 91 -11.38 14.01 18.74
N HIS A 92 -10.96 14.68 17.65
CA HIS A 92 -10.48 16.05 17.68
C HIS A 92 -11.55 17.03 18.21
N GLU A 93 -12.79 16.92 17.73
CA GLU A 93 -13.92 17.73 18.18
C GLU A 93 -14.24 17.49 19.67
N THR A 94 -14.27 16.24 20.09
CA THR A 94 -14.50 15.87 21.49
C THR A 94 -13.37 16.40 22.38
N SER A 95 -12.13 16.33 21.95
CA SER A 95 -10.98 16.88 22.67
C SER A 95 -11.09 18.40 22.87
N LYS A 96 -11.57 19.13 21.86
CA LYS A 96 -11.89 20.58 22.02
C LYS A 96 -12.94 20.84 23.06
N GLN A 97 -14.00 20.02 23.14
CA GLN A 97 -15.03 20.13 24.17
C GLN A 97 -14.44 19.89 25.56
N VAL A 98 -13.55 18.88 25.70
CA VAL A 98 -12.86 18.61 26.98
C VAL A 98 -12.02 19.83 27.42
N VAL A 99 -11.31 20.50 26.51
CA VAL A 99 -10.57 21.75 26.80
C VAL A 99 -11.53 22.80 27.36
N GLY A 100 -12.73 22.94 26.80
CA GLY A 100 -13.75 23.86 27.32
C GLY A 100 -14.19 23.52 28.75
N ILE A 101 -14.39 22.21 29.03
CA ILE A 101 -14.75 21.73 30.38
C ILE A 101 -13.62 22.02 31.38
N ILE A 102 -12.36 21.77 30.99
CA ILE A 102 -11.19 22.05 31.82
C ILE A 102 -11.10 23.55 32.17
N ALA A 103 -11.36 24.44 31.20
CA ALA A 103 -11.41 25.87 31.46
C ALA A 103 -12.46 26.25 32.54
N THR A 104 -13.63 25.62 32.48
CA THR A 104 -14.68 25.80 33.48
C THR A 104 -14.24 25.28 34.86
N ILE A 105 -13.54 24.15 34.92
CA ILE A 105 -13.02 23.59 36.18
C ILE A 105 -11.98 24.52 36.80
N GLU A 106 -11.10 25.11 36.00
CA GLU A 106 -10.13 26.12 36.50
C GLU A 106 -10.85 27.33 37.06
N GLU A 107 -11.87 27.85 36.37
CA GLU A 107 -12.66 29.00 36.86
C GLU A 107 -13.34 28.66 38.19
N ILE A 108 -13.93 27.45 38.33
CA ILE A 108 -14.52 26.98 39.59
C ILE A 108 -13.45 26.89 40.70
N ALA A 109 -12.27 26.36 40.38
CA ALA A 109 -11.18 26.25 41.34
C ALA A 109 -10.73 27.64 41.83
N ASP A 110 -10.57 28.61 40.92
CA ASP A 110 -10.20 29.98 41.23
C ASP A 110 -11.27 30.65 42.08
N GLN A 111 -12.56 30.52 41.75
CA GLN A 111 -13.67 31.03 42.55
C GLN A 111 -13.70 30.40 43.94
N THR A 112 -13.45 29.06 44.02
CA THR A 112 -13.39 28.33 45.31
C THR A 112 -12.23 28.84 46.17
N ASN A 113 -11.08 29.10 45.55
CA ASN A 113 -9.92 29.68 46.24
C ASN A 113 -10.22 31.10 46.81
N LEU A 114 -10.90 31.95 45.99
CA LEU A 114 -11.33 33.26 46.44
C LEU A 114 -12.36 33.17 47.59
N LEU A 115 -13.28 32.23 47.50
CA LEU A 115 -14.27 31.97 48.58
C LEU A 115 -13.59 31.49 49.87
N SER A 116 -12.58 30.62 49.76
CA SER A 116 -11.82 30.15 50.91
C SER A 116 -11.04 31.29 51.60
N LEU A 117 -10.44 32.21 50.77
CA LEU A 117 -9.75 33.36 51.28
C LEU A 117 -10.70 34.29 52.01
N ASN A 118 -11.87 34.60 51.47
CA ASN A 118 -12.90 35.40 52.11
C ASN A 118 -13.36 34.79 53.43
N ALA A 119 -13.55 33.45 53.44
CA ALA A 119 -13.92 32.70 54.67
C ALA A 119 -12.80 32.76 55.73
N SER A 120 -11.54 32.67 55.32
CA SER A 120 -10.38 32.79 56.21
C SER A 120 -10.31 34.21 56.84
N ILE A 121 -10.57 35.24 56.04
CA ILE A 121 -10.62 36.62 56.54
C ILE A 121 -11.74 36.80 57.58
N GLU A 122 -12.94 36.30 57.30
CA GLU A 122 -14.06 36.43 58.25
C GLU A 122 -13.88 35.59 59.53
N ALA A 123 -13.26 34.39 59.39
CA ALA A 123 -12.87 33.56 60.50
C ALA A 123 -11.84 34.29 61.44
N ALA A 124 -10.86 34.96 60.85
CA ALA A 124 -9.91 35.77 61.59
C ALA A 124 -10.59 36.95 62.29
N ARG A 125 -11.62 37.55 61.69
CA ARG A 125 -12.42 38.64 62.25
C ARG A 125 -13.26 38.21 63.47
N ALA A 126 -13.69 36.93 63.51
CA ALA A 126 -14.41 36.33 64.61
C ALA A 126 -13.52 35.94 65.83
N GLY A 127 -12.20 36.09 65.72
CA GLY A 127 -11.26 35.84 66.82
C GLY A 127 -11.26 34.37 67.27
N GLU A 128 -11.29 34.14 68.58
CA GLU A 128 -11.26 32.79 69.16
C GLU A 128 -12.43 31.89 68.69
N ALA A 129 -13.62 32.47 68.47
CA ALA A 129 -14.78 31.72 67.96
C ALA A 129 -14.63 31.24 66.52
N GLY A 130 -13.76 31.87 65.74
CA GLY A 130 -13.52 31.59 64.33
C GLY A 130 -12.42 30.54 64.02
N LYS A 131 -11.63 30.11 65.02
CA LYS A 131 -10.47 29.25 64.83
C LYS A 131 -10.76 27.94 64.03
N GLY A 132 -11.88 27.28 64.35
CA GLY A 132 -12.28 26.06 63.63
C GLY A 132 -12.63 26.34 62.15
N PHE A 133 -13.29 27.46 61.88
CA PHE A 133 -13.62 27.87 60.50
C PHE A 133 -12.39 28.27 59.70
N ALA A 134 -11.39 28.89 60.31
CA ALA A 134 -10.14 29.26 59.67
C ALA A 134 -9.39 28.01 59.12
N VAL A 135 -9.35 26.94 59.90
CA VAL A 135 -8.71 25.65 59.47
C VAL A 135 -9.45 25.04 58.27
N VAL A 136 -10.79 25.06 58.30
CA VAL A 136 -11.59 24.53 57.17
C VAL A 136 -11.40 25.40 55.94
N ALA A 137 -11.39 26.72 56.08
CA ALA A 137 -11.17 27.64 54.98
C ALA A 137 -9.76 27.45 54.34
N ASP A 138 -8.70 27.30 55.14
CA ASP A 138 -7.34 27.00 54.65
C ASP A 138 -7.30 25.68 53.89
N GLU A 139 -7.98 24.63 54.36
CA GLU A 139 -8.04 23.33 53.66
C GLU A 139 -8.81 23.42 52.33
N ILE A 140 -9.92 24.16 52.29
CA ILE A 140 -10.64 24.43 51.02
C ILE A 140 -9.73 25.18 50.03
N GLY A 141 -8.97 26.14 50.49
CA GLY A 141 -8.02 26.86 49.64
C GLY A 141 -6.95 25.97 49.04
N LYS A 142 -6.38 25.01 49.81
CA LYS A 142 -5.45 24.01 49.32
C LYS A 142 -6.07 23.10 48.28
N LEU A 143 -7.27 22.59 48.54
CA LEU A 143 -8.00 21.73 47.60
C LEU A 143 -8.31 22.46 46.28
N ALA A 144 -8.66 23.74 46.35
CA ALA A 144 -8.89 24.57 45.19
C ALA A 144 -7.62 24.75 44.36
N GLN A 145 -6.46 25.01 44.99
CA GLN A 145 -5.16 25.12 44.31
C GLN A 145 -4.75 23.76 43.66
N GLU A 146 -4.94 22.65 44.34
CA GLU A 146 -4.67 21.33 43.80
C GLU A 146 -5.58 21.00 42.61
N SER A 147 -6.87 21.38 42.67
CA SER A 147 -7.83 21.26 41.58
C SER A 147 -7.41 22.07 40.35
N SER A 148 -7.02 23.31 40.54
CA SER A 148 -6.50 24.19 39.45
C SER A 148 -5.24 23.60 38.82
N LYS A 149 -4.31 23.10 39.64
CA LYS A 149 -3.11 22.41 39.12
C LYS A 149 -3.44 21.15 38.30
N ALA A 150 -4.36 20.33 38.80
CA ALA A 150 -4.78 19.11 38.08
C ALA A 150 -5.49 19.44 36.76
N ALA A 151 -6.32 20.48 36.73
CA ALA A 151 -6.97 20.99 35.52
C ALA A 151 -5.92 21.47 34.49
N ASN A 152 -4.93 22.23 34.90
CA ASN A 152 -3.84 22.68 34.01
C ASN A 152 -3.05 21.50 33.45
N MET A 153 -2.68 20.52 34.25
CA MET A 153 -2.00 19.30 33.77
C MET A 153 -2.86 18.54 32.76
N THR A 154 -4.17 18.46 33.00
CA THR A 154 -5.10 17.79 32.08
C THR A 154 -5.18 18.56 30.74
N ARG A 155 -5.22 19.87 30.78
CA ARG A 155 -5.19 20.72 29.57
C ARG A 155 -3.94 20.46 28.73
N GLU A 156 -2.78 20.38 29.38
CA GLU A 156 -1.51 20.10 28.71
C GLU A 156 -1.54 18.73 28.01
N LEU A 157 -2.03 17.69 28.71
CA LEU A 157 -2.16 16.34 28.15
C LEU A 157 -3.11 16.29 26.94
N ILE A 158 -4.24 17.00 27.01
CA ILE A 158 -5.16 17.12 25.87
C ILE A 158 -4.51 17.88 24.73
N GLY A 159 -3.70 18.92 25.01
CA GLY A 159 -2.93 19.63 23.99
C GLY A 159 -1.98 18.70 23.22
N VAL A 160 -1.22 17.88 23.93
CA VAL A 160 -0.35 16.84 23.32
C VAL A 160 -1.18 15.83 22.52
N SER A 161 -2.31 15.37 23.04
CA SER A 161 -3.19 14.45 22.34
C SER A 161 -3.73 15.04 21.03
N MET A 162 -4.10 16.31 21.00
CA MET A 162 -4.54 17.01 19.79
C MET A 162 -3.42 17.14 18.74
N GLU A 163 -2.18 17.33 19.17
CA GLU A 163 -1.03 17.35 18.26
C GLU A 163 -0.83 15.97 17.61
N GLU A 164 -0.91 14.89 18.40
CA GLU A 164 -0.79 13.51 17.87
C GLU A 164 -1.96 13.16 16.94
N ILE A 165 -3.17 13.63 17.21
CA ILE A 165 -4.33 13.51 16.32
C ILE A 165 -4.05 14.18 14.97
N ASN A 166 -3.50 15.40 14.97
CA ASN A 166 -3.15 16.10 13.74
C ASN A 166 -2.07 15.37 12.93
N LYS A 167 -1.06 14.82 13.59
CA LYS A 167 -0.06 13.96 12.94
C LYS A 167 -0.70 12.70 12.33
N GLY A 168 -1.62 12.07 13.09
CA GLY A 168 -2.37 10.91 12.61
C GLY A 168 -3.17 11.20 11.34
N ASN A 169 -3.84 12.36 11.28
CA ASN A 169 -4.56 12.81 10.08
C ASN A 169 -3.62 12.99 8.88
N GLN A 170 -2.47 13.62 9.06
CA GLN A 170 -1.49 13.80 7.98
C GLN A 170 -0.99 12.46 7.44
N ILE A 171 -0.75 11.48 8.33
CA ILE A 171 -0.35 10.14 7.92
C ILE A 171 -1.48 9.46 7.13
N ALA A 172 -2.74 9.60 7.59
CA ALA A 172 -3.90 9.04 6.91
C ALA A 172 -4.09 9.61 5.50
N ASP A 173 -3.91 10.93 5.32
CA ASP A 173 -3.95 11.60 4.02
C ASP A 173 -2.87 11.05 3.08
N HIS A 174 -1.64 10.86 3.56
CA HIS A 174 -0.56 10.27 2.77
C HIS A 174 -0.83 8.82 2.37
N VAL A 175 -1.44 8.02 3.27
CA VAL A 175 -1.83 6.64 2.95
C VAL A 175 -2.92 6.62 1.89
N MET A 176 -3.91 7.51 2.00
CA MET A 176 -4.98 7.65 1.01
C MET A 176 -4.42 7.99 -0.39
N ASP A 177 -3.49 8.93 -0.48
CA ASP A 177 -2.84 9.32 -1.74
C ASP A 177 -2.01 8.17 -2.33
N SER A 178 -1.31 7.42 -1.46
CA SER A 178 -0.56 6.23 -1.88
C SER A 178 -1.47 5.12 -2.41
N LEU A 179 -2.62 4.88 -1.78
CA LEU A 179 -3.62 3.91 -2.24
C LEU A 179 -4.19 4.33 -3.60
N LYS A 180 -4.50 5.61 -3.78
CA LYS A 180 -4.98 6.15 -5.06
C LYS A 180 -3.95 5.93 -6.18
N THR A 181 -2.69 6.27 -5.92
CA THR A 181 -1.60 6.04 -6.88
C THR A 181 -1.43 4.56 -7.22
N ALA A 182 -1.60 3.68 -6.23
CA ALA A 182 -1.51 2.24 -6.45
C ALA A 182 -2.67 1.71 -7.32
N VAL A 183 -3.91 2.19 -7.12
CA VAL A 183 -5.05 1.87 -7.99
C VAL A 183 -4.78 2.31 -9.43
N GLU A 184 -4.33 3.56 -9.61
CA GLU A 184 -3.99 4.09 -10.95
C GLU A 184 -2.87 3.28 -11.63
N ALA A 185 -1.87 2.81 -10.87
CA ALA A 185 -0.79 1.97 -11.39
C ALA A 185 -1.30 0.59 -11.83
N VAL A 186 -2.23 0.01 -11.07
CA VAL A 186 -2.84 -1.29 -11.39
C VAL A 186 -3.74 -1.18 -12.63
N ASP A 187 -4.52 -0.11 -12.77
CA ASP A 187 -5.37 0.13 -13.94
C ASP A 187 -4.54 0.31 -15.23
N ASN A 188 -3.32 0.82 -15.15
CA ASN A 188 -2.43 0.97 -16.30
C ASN A 188 -1.76 -0.35 -16.75
N VAL A 189 -1.86 -1.43 -15.97
CA VAL A 189 -1.29 -2.74 -16.31
C VAL A 189 -2.31 -3.64 -17.02
N ASN A 190 -3.60 -3.33 -16.95
CA ASN A 190 -4.70 -4.02 -17.63
C ASN A 190 -4.99 -3.41 -19.00
#